data_cd93160e1d6ba8ae25f0b6b5babee7f7
#
_entry.id   cd93160e1d6ba8ae25f0b6b5babee7f7
#
_cell.length_a   1.000
_cell.length_b   1.000
_cell.length_c   1.000
_cell.angle_alpha   90.00
_cell.angle_beta   90.00
_cell.angle_gamma   90.00
#
_symmetry.space_group_name_H-M   'P 1'
#
loop_
_entity.id
_entity.type
_entity.pdbx_description
1 polymer ?
#
loop_
_entity_poly.entity_id
_entity_poly.type
_entity_poly.pdbx_seq_one_letter_code
_entity_poly.pdbx_strand_id
1 'polypeptide(L)' 'MPIYRITVNFTKVTSGQRIDKGLYVDIQTYTLSNPILTEKKKVADAFRYQRGVDIEKIGALNCACLTAKRMG' A
#
# COMPACT_ATOMS: atom_id res chain seq x y z
N MET A 1 14.04 -10.79 -7.22
CA MET A 1 13.70 -9.71 -6.29
C MET A 1 12.39 -10.07 -5.58
N PRO A 2 12.34 -9.98 -4.26
CA PRO A 2 11.11 -10.32 -3.54
C PRO A 2 9.94 -9.44 -3.96
N ILE A 3 8.76 -10.04 -4.00
CA ILE A 3 7.52 -9.32 -4.30
C ILE A 3 6.68 -9.27 -3.03
N TYR A 4 6.23 -8.08 -2.68
CA TYR A 4 5.35 -7.87 -1.54
C TYR A 4 3.99 -7.40 -2.03
N ARG A 5 2.94 -8.00 -1.49
CA ARG A 5 1.56 -7.57 -1.74
C ARG A 5 1.11 -6.69 -0.59
N ILE A 6 0.74 -5.47 -0.92
CA ILE A 6 0.26 -4.49 0.05
C ILE A 6 -1.26 -4.43 -0.09
N THR A 7 -1.96 -4.85 0.94
CA THR A 7 -3.42 -4.97 0.94
C THR A 7 -4.05 -3.96 1.90
N VAL A 8 -5.14 -3.35 1.48
CA VAL A 8 -5.90 -2.42 2.30
C VAL A 8 -6.76 -3.20 3.30
N ASN A 9 -6.66 -2.87 4.59
CA ASN A 9 -7.37 -3.57 5.67
C ASN A 9 -8.78 -3.05 5.88
N PHE A 10 -9.06 -1.80 5.53
CA PHE A 10 -10.35 -1.16 5.76
C PHE A 10 -10.76 -0.31 4.58
N THR A 11 -12.06 -0.20 4.33
CA THR A 11 -12.59 0.80 3.41
C THR A 11 -12.42 2.17 4.05
N LYS A 12 -11.85 3.12 3.30
CA LYS A 12 -11.64 4.49 3.77
C LYS A 12 -11.97 5.47 2.65
N VAL A 13 -12.70 6.52 2.99
CA VAL A 13 -13.07 7.58 2.04
C VAL A 13 -12.63 8.92 2.63
N THR A 14 -11.83 9.67 1.89
CA THR A 14 -11.31 10.97 2.33
C THR A 14 -10.93 11.80 1.11
N SER A 15 -11.21 13.11 1.17
CA SER A 15 -10.77 14.06 0.13
C SER A 15 -11.20 13.67 -1.29
N GLY A 16 -12.38 13.08 -1.43
CA GLY A 16 -12.90 12.66 -2.73
C GLY A 16 -12.28 11.39 -3.28
N GLN A 17 -11.45 10.72 -2.50
CA GLN A 17 -10.85 9.45 -2.87
C GLN A 17 -11.37 8.33 -2.00
N ARG A 18 -11.40 7.12 -2.54
CA ARG A 18 -11.88 5.94 -1.84
C ARG A 18 -10.94 4.78 -2.06
N ILE A 19 -10.63 4.08 -0.97
CA ILE A 19 -9.97 2.78 -1.01
C ILE A 19 -10.87 1.76 -0.34
N ASP A 20 -11.01 0.59 -0.96
CA ASP A 20 -11.86 -0.47 -0.44
C ASP A 20 -11.02 -1.55 0.24
N LYS A 21 -11.58 -2.17 1.28
CA LYS A 21 -10.98 -3.34 1.91
C LYS A 21 -10.70 -4.40 0.87
N GLY A 22 -9.48 -4.93 0.87
CA GLY A 22 -9.05 -5.95 -0.09
C GLY A 22 -8.38 -5.40 -1.34
N LEU A 23 -8.40 -4.07 -1.55
CA LEU A 23 -7.61 -3.46 -2.61
C LEU A 23 -6.14 -3.72 -2.37
N TYR A 24 -5.40 -4.12 -3.39
CA TYR A 24 -3.98 -4.43 -3.21
C TYR A 24 -3.14 -3.96 -4.38
N VAL A 25 -1.85 -3.81 -4.11
CA VAL A 25 -0.81 -3.59 -5.13
C VAL A 25 0.37 -4.49 -4.82
N ASP A 26 1.12 -4.85 -5.84
CA ASP A 26 2.35 -5.63 -5.69
C ASP A 26 3.55 -4.73 -5.95
N ILE A 27 4.56 -4.81 -5.08
CA ILE A 27 5.82 -4.07 -5.24
C ILE A 27 6.99 -5.04 -5.21
N GLN A 28 8.06 -4.71 -5.94
CA GLN A 28 9.32 -5.43 -5.91
C GLN A 28 10.30 -4.61 -5.09
N THR A 29 10.80 -5.17 -4.01
CA THR A 29 11.75 -4.46 -3.17
C THR A 29 12.58 -5.43 -2.33
N TYR A 30 13.84 -5.07 -2.10
CA TYR A 30 14.69 -5.74 -1.12
C TYR A 30 14.54 -5.03 0.20
N THR A 31 13.88 -5.69 1.16
CA THR A 31 13.78 -5.18 2.52
C THR A 31 13.76 -6.35 3.49
N LEU A 32 14.41 -6.17 4.64
CA LEU A 32 14.41 -7.15 5.72
C LEU A 32 13.30 -6.87 6.72
N SER A 33 12.55 -5.80 6.51
CA SER A 33 11.46 -5.39 7.39
C SER A 33 10.22 -5.06 6.57
N ASN A 34 9.15 -4.64 7.25
CA ASN A 34 7.89 -4.32 6.60
C ASN A 34 8.05 -3.14 5.63
N PRO A 35 7.80 -3.32 4.31
CA PRO A 35 7.94 -2.25 3.33
C PRO A 35 7.00 -1.06 3.58
N ILE A 36 5.90 -1.26 4.28
CA ILE A 36 5.01 -0.16 4.67
C ILE A 36 5.76 0.84 5.56
N LEU A 37 6.73 0.37 6.35
CA LEU A 37 7.53 1.22 7.22
C LEU A 37 8.79 1.75 6.54
N THR A 38 9.45 0.93 5.73
CA THR A 38 10.77 1.24 5.15
C THR A 38 10.69 1.75 3.72
N GLU A 39 9.65 1.40 2.99
CA GLU A 39 9.47 1.74 1.58
C GLU A 39 8.15 2.47 1.34
N LYS A 40 7.81 3.42 2.21
CA LYS A 40 6.55 4.17 2.14
C LYS A 40 6.31 4.81 0.79
N LYS A 41 7.34 5.43 0.22
CA LYS A 41 7.24 6.09 -1.07
C LYS A 41 6.92 5.09 -2.18
N LYS A 42 7.57 3.93 -2.15
CA LYS A 42 7.33 2.87 -3.12
C LYS A 42 5.90 2.36 -3.05
N VAL A 43 5.40 2.17 -1.85
CA VAL A 43 4.01 1.75 -1.61
C VAL A 43 3.04 2.81 -2.13
N ALA A 44 3.25 4.07 -1.79
CA ALA A 44 2.41 5.18 -2.24
C ALA A 44 2.40 5.29 -3.76
N ASP A 45 3.58 5.21 -4.39
CA ASP A 45 3.71 5.27 -5.85
C ASP A 45 3.01 4.07 -6.52
N ALA A 46 3.11 2.88 -5.94
CA ALA A 46 2.45 1.70 -6.47
C ALA A 46 0.92 1.86 -6.50
N PHE A 47 0.33 2.39 -5.43
CA PHE A 47 -1.10 2.67 -5.41
C PHE A 47 -1.49 3.71 -6.45
N ARG A 48 -0.68 4.75 -6.62
CA ARG A 48 -0.93 5.80 -7.62
C ARG A 48 -0.89 5.23 -9.04
N TYR A 49 0.14 4.46 -9.37
CA TYR A 49 0.32 3.93 -10.72
C TYR A 49 -0.61 2.77 -11.03
N GLN A 50 -0.84 1.88 -10.10
CA GLN A 50 -1.63 0.67 -10.35
C GLN A 50 -3.13 0.86 -10.12
N ARG A 51 -3.51 1.75 -9.21
CA ARG A 51 -4.91 1.96 -8.83
C ARG A 51 -5.41 3.39 -9.00
N GLY A 52 -4.51 4.32 -9.31
CA GLY A 52 -4.88 5.73 -9.46
C GLY A 52 -5.31 6.40 -8.15
N VAL A 53 -4.83 5.90 -7.02
CA VAL A 53 -5.21 6.38 -5.69
C VAL A 53 -4.01 6.97 -4.99
N ASP A 54 -4.17 8.15 -4.38
CA ASP A 54 -3.16 8.76 -3.53
C ASP A 54 -3.40 8.32 -2.09
N ILE A 55 -2.80 7.20 -1.70
CA ILE A 55 -3.01 6.60 -0.39
C ILE A 55 -2.42 7.45 0.74
N GLU A 56 -1.38 8.22 0.45
CA GLU A 56 -0.77 9.15 1.41
C GLU A 56 -1.74 10.27 1.75
N LYS A 57 -2.41 10.83 0.74
CA LYS A 57 -3.38 11.91 0.92
C LYS A 57 -4.59 11.45 1.71
N ILE A 58 -4.99 10.20 1.54
CA ILE A 58 -6.10 9.59 2.31
C ILE A 58 -5.70 9.37 3.77
N GLY A 59 -4.39 9.35 4.05
CA GLY A 59 -3.89 9.06 5.40
C GLY A 59 -3.89 7.59 5.76
N ALA A 60 -3.84 6.72 4.77
CA ALA A 60 -3.88 5.27 4.95
C ALA A 60 -2.50 4.61 4.83
N LEU A 61 -1.45 5.39 4.69
CA LEU A 61 -0.08 4.87 4.51
C LEU A 61 0.53 4.50 5.87
N ASN A 62 0.00 3.44 6.48
CA ASN A 62 0.47 2.95 7.77
C ASN A 62 0.08 1.48 7.95
N CYS A 63 0.67 0.84 8.97
CA CYS A 63 0.43 -0.58 9.24
C CYS A 63 -0.96 -0.89 9.80
N ALA A 64 -1.68 0.11 10.29
CA ALA A 64 -3.05 -0.09 10.76
C ALA A 64 -4.01 -0.26 9.58
N CYS A 65 -3.77 0.45 8.48
CA CYS A 65 -4.62 0.43 7.29
C CYS A 65 -4.14 -0.53 6.21
N LEU A 66 -2.86 -0.91 6.23
CA LEU A 66 -2.24 -1.73 5.20
C LEU A 66 -1.54 -2.94 5.81
N THR A 67 -1.54 -4.03 5.06
CA THR A 67 -0.79 -5.24 5.42
C THR A 67 0.15 -5.60 4.27
N ALA A 68 1.41 -5.87 4.59
CA ALA A 68 2.39 -6.33 3.62
C ALA A 68 2.58 -7.84 3.75
N LYS A 69 2.51 -8.55 2.64
CA LYS A 69 2.74 -9.99 2.58
C LYS A 69 3.76 -10.30 1.50
N ARG A 70 4.80 -11.05 1.85
CA ARG A 70 5.78 -11.50 0.87
C ARG A 70 5.18 -12.62 0.01
N MET A 71 5.20 -12.42 -1.29
CA MET A 71 4.60 -13.35 -2.25
C MET A 71 5.63 -14.16 -3.04
N GLY A 72 6.86 -13.73 -3.04
CA GLY A 72 7.87 -14.45 -3.81
C GLY A 72 9.27 -14.22 -3.38
#